data_176bd30b5b9847715785cf0ab7f2fc52
#
_entry.id   176bd30b5b9847715785cf0ab7f2fc52
#
_cell.length_a   1.000
_cell.length_b   1.000
_cell.length_c   1.000
_cell.angle_alpha   90.00
_cell.angle_beta   90.00
_cell.angle_gamma   90.00
#
_symmetry.space_group_name_H-M   'P 1'
#
loop_
_entity.id
_entity.type
_entity.pdbx_description
1 polymer ?
#
loop_
_entity_poly.entity_id
_entity_poly.type
_entity_poly.pdbx_seq_one_letter_code
_entity_poly.pdbx_strand_id
1 'polypeptide(L)'
;MDLNAVRQERQKWMTWKNIAPLRDALSQLPQIDSDVELGNTVALRSQETVNVSELERIARLMMPWRKGPFDLFGLFIDTEWRSDLKYNFLRPHFNLSGKKVADIGCNNGYYMFRFLEDSPAKVVGFDPSALFKSQFDLINHYVKSDIVYELLGVEHLPFY
;
A
#
# COMPACT_ATOMS: atom_id res chain seq x y z
N MET A 1 26.30 4.17 -5.68
CA MET A 1 25.37 3.16 -6.25
C MET A 1 24.44 3.87 -7.22
N ASP A 2 24.19 3.32 -8.38
CA ASP A 2 23.21 3.86 -9.32
C ASP A 2 21.81 3.31 -9.01
N LEU A 3 20.97 4.14 -8.37
CA LEU A 3 19.61 3.76 -8.01
C LEU A 3 18.71 3.51 -9.23
N ASN A 4 18.97 4.16 -10.36
CA ASN A 4 18.15 3.95 -11.55
C ASN A 4 18.40 2.56 -12.13
N ALA A 5 19.64 2.09 -12.12
CA ALA A 5 19.97 0.72 -12.52
C ALA A 5 19.31 -0.30 -11.57
N VAL A 6 19.33 -0.03 -10.26
CA VAL A 6 18.64 -0.89 -9.27
C VAL A 6 17.13 -0.92 -9.51
N ARG A 7 16.49 0.24 -9.74
CA ARG A 7 15.05 0.32 -10.04
C ARG A 7 14.68 -0.47 -11.30
N GLN A 8 15.47 -0.36 -12.36
CA GLN A 8 15.25 -1.12 -13.61
C GLN A 8 15.36 -2.62 -13.38
N GLU A 9 16.34 -3.07 -12.60
CA GLU A 9 16.46 -4.49 -12.24
C GLU A 9 15.26 -4.95 -11.41
N ARG A 10 14.88 -4.19 -10.38
CA ARG A 10 13.76 -4.52 -9.49
C ARG A 10 12.41 -4.52 -10.23
N GLN A 11 12.26 -3.69 -11.26
CA GLN A 11 11.04 -3.71 -12.09
C GLN A 11 10.81 -5.07 -12.77
N LYS A 12 11.85 -5.84 -13.04
CA LYS A 12 11.72 -7.21 -13.58
C LYS A 12 10.99 -8.15 -12.62
N TRP A 13 11.02 -7.87 -11.29
CA TRP A 13 10.31 -8.67 -10.31
C TRP A 13 8.80 -8.69 -10.51
N MET A 14 8.26 -7.64 -11.14
CA MET A 14 6.84 -7.57 -11.50
C MET A 14 6.42 -8.60 -12.54
N THR A 15 7.39 -9.19 -13.26
CA THR A 15 7.15 -10.23 -14.28
C THR A 15 7.42 -11.65 -13.78
N TRP A 16 7.80 -11.83 -12.51
CA TRP A 16 8.00 -13.15 -11.94
C TRP A 16 6.71 -13.99 -11.98
N LYS A 17 6.86 -15.30 -12.17
CA LYS A 17 5.75 -16.24 -12.36
C LYS A 17 4.67 -16.14 -11.28
N ASN A 18 5.05 -15.86 -10.04
CA ASN A 18 4.14 -15.70 -8.91
C ASN A 18 3.60 -14.27 -8.76
N ILE A 19 4.13 -13.29 -9.48
CA ILE A 19 3.74 -11.87 -9.40
C ILE A 19 2.94 -11.44 -10.64
N ALA A 20 3.31 -11.91 -11.82
CA ALA A 20 2.65 -11.53 -13.07
C ALA A 20 1.11 -11.68 -13.02
N PRO A 21 0.53 -12.78 -12.47
CA PRO A 21 -0.94 -12.89 -12.37
C PRO A 21 -1.58 -11.81 -11.48
N LEU A 22 -0.86 -11.34 -10.46
CA LEU A 22 -1.33 -10.24 -9.59
C LEU A 22 -1.34 -8.92 -10.36
N ARG A 23 -0.29 -8.68 -11.16
CA ARG A 23 -0.18 -7.48 -12.00
C ARG A 23 -1.24 -7.46 -13.09
N ASP A 24 -1.52 -8.61 -13.69
CA ASP A 24 -2.59 -8.76 -14.68
C ASP A 24 -3.95 -8.45 -14.07
N ALA A 25 -4.24 -8.97 -12.87
CA ALA A 25 -5.48 -8.68 -12.15
C ALA A 25 -5.60 -7.17 -11.82
N LEU A 26 -4.51 -6.53 -11.39
CA LEU A 26 -4.49 -5.08 -11.11
C LEU A 26 -4.75 -4.24 -12.36
N SER A 27 -4.24 -4.65 -13.52
CA SER A 27 -4.43 -3.92 -14.78
C SER A 27 -5.88 -3.90 -15.26
N GLN A 28 -6.71 -4.81 -14.75
CA GLN A 28 -8.13 -4.97 -15.11
C GLN A 28 -9.09 -4.39 -14.06
N LEU A 29 -8.56 -3.77 -12.99
CA LEU A 29 -9.41 -3.17 -11.96
C LEU A 29 -10.29 -2.07 -12.54
N PRO A 30 -11.60 -2.06 -12.22
CA PRO A 30 -12.48 -0.99 -12.64
C PRO A 30 -12.10 0.34 -11.94
N GLN A 31 -12.38 1.44 -12.61
CA GLN A 31 -12.38 2.74 -11.97
C GLN A 31 -13.67 2.86 -11.17
N ILE A 32 -13.55 3.20 -9.90
CA ILE A 32 -14.67 3.41 -8.98
C ILE A 32 -14.44 4.77 -8.31
N ASP A 33 -15.49 5.58 -8.26
CA ASP A 33 -15.45 6.78 -7.44
C ASP A 33 -15.53 6.38 -5.98
N SER A 34 -14.51 6.70 -5.22
CA SER A 34 -14.32 6.17 -3.88
C SER A 34 -13.96 7.26 -2.87
N ASP A 35 -14.64 7.22 -1.74
CA ASP A 35 -14.27 7.94 -0.53
C ASP A 35 -13.30 7.11 0.30
N VAL A 36 -12.32 7.77 0.90
CA VAL A 36 -11.31 7.14 1.74
C VAL A 36 -11.54 7.54 3.20
N GLU A 37 -11.77 6.55 4.05
CA GLU A 37 -11.87 6.72 5.50
C GLU A 37 -10.55 6.25 6.13
N LEU A 38 -9.80 7.20 6.69
CA LEU A 38 -8.55 6.91 7.40
C LEU A 38 -8.84 6.79 8.90
N GLY A 39 -8.68 5.59 9.42
CA GLY A 39 -8.91 5.26 10.82
C GLY A 39 -8.17 3.99 11.20
N ASN A 40 -8.60 3.29 12.25
CA ASN A 40 -8.02 1.99 12.60
C ASN A 40 -8.03 1.01 11.42
N THR A 41 -9.07 1.07 10.63
CA THR A 41 -9.16 0.44 9.32
C THR A 41 -8.95 1.50 8.24
N VAL A 42 -8.09 1.24 7.26
CA VAL A 42 -8.04 2.02 6.03
C VAL A 42 -9.17 1.51 5.15
N ALA A 43 -10.23 2.31 5.02
CA ALA A 43 -11.47 1.88 4.39
C ALA A 43 -11.79 2.68 3.13
N LEU A 44 -12.32 1.99 2.14
CA LEU A 44 -12.83 2.54 0.89
C LEU A 44 -14.34 2.38 0.86
N ARG A 45 -15.04 3.44 0.53
CA ARG A 45 -16.51 3.48 0.38
C ARG A 45 -16.87 4.00 -1.00
N SER A 46 -18.02 3.59 -1.52
CA SER A 46 -18.56 4.11 -2.77
C SER A 46 -20.08 4.05 -2.76
N GLN A 47 -20.70 4.94 -3.52
CA GLN A 47 -22.12 4.87 -3.84
C GLN A 47 -22.39 4.00 -5.08
N GLU A 48 -21.33 3.64 -5.81
CA GLU A 48 -21.43 2.77 -6.97
C GLU A 48 -21.59 1.30 -6.56
N THR A 49 -22.14 0.49 -7.46
CA THR A 49 -22.17 -0.97 -7.28
C THR A 49 -20.78 -1.55 -7.53
N VAL A 50 -20.22 -2.18 -6.52
CA VAL A 50 -18.89 -2.80 -6.58
C VAL A 50 -19.01 -4.31 -6.62
N ASN A 51 -18.27 -4.97 -7.51
CA ASN A 51 -18.14 -6.43 -7.51
C ASN A 51 -17.19 -6.89 -6.40
N VAL A 52 -17.71 -6.99 -5.18
CA VAL A 52 -16.92 -7.37 -3.98
C VAL A 52 -16.35 -8.78 -4.11
N SER A 53 -17.06 -9.70 -4.78
CA SER A 53 -16.59 -11.08 -4.98
C SER A 53 -15.32 -11.13 -5.84
N GLU A 54 -15.23 -10.27 -6.85
CA GLU A 54 -14.02 -10.17 -7.67
C GLU A 54 -12.86 -9.53 -6.89
N LEU A 55 -13.13 -8.51 -6.09
CA LEU A 55 -12.12 -7.94 -5.20
C LEU A 55 -11.61 -8.95 -4.18
N GLU A 56 -12.51 -9.78 -3.63
CA GLU A 56 -12.12 -10.86 -2.72
C GLU A 56 -11.22 -11.87 -3.41
N ARG A 57 -11.55 -12.27 -4.63
CA ARG A 57 -10.71 -13.17 -5.44
C ARG A 57 -9.30 -12.60 -5.62
N ILE A 58 -9.20 -11.31 -5.97
CA ILE A 58 -7.92 -10.64 -6.17
C ILE A 58 -7.15 -10.53 -4.85
N ALA A 59 -7.81 -10.13 -3.76
CA ALA A 59 -7.19 -10.02 -2.44
C ALA A 59 -6.65 -11.37 -1.95
N ARG A 60 -7.37 -12.47 -2.22
CA ARG A 60 -6.91 -13.83 -1.88
C ARG A 60 -5.69 -14.26 -2.69
N LEU A 61 -5.57 -13.88 -3.96
CA LEU A 61 -4.36 -14.12 -4.76
C LEU A 61 -3.12 -13.44 -4.18
N MET A 62 -3.32 -12.35 -3.45
CA MET A 62 -2.24 -11.53 -2.86
C MET A 62 -1.89 -11.92 -1.42
N MET A 63 -2.47 -12.99 -0.87
CA MET A 63 -2.10 -13.44 0.48
C MET A 63 -0.62 -13.83 0.58
N PRO A 64 0.04 -13.68 1.75
CA PRO A 64 -0.53 -13.20 3.02
C PRO A 64 -0.59 -11.67 3.13
N TRP A 65 -1.65 -11.16 3.76
CA TRP A 65 -1.76 -9.76 4.16
C TRP A 65 -1.21 -9.58 5.57
N ARG A 66 -0.14 -8.82 5.72
CA ARG A 66 0.57 -8.73 7.00
C ARG A 66 0.16 -7.54 7.84
N LYS A 67 0.15 -6.33 7.27
CA LYS A 67 -0.21 -5.09 7.96
C LYS A 67 -1.63 -4.66 7.58
N GLY A 68 -2.36 -4.09 8.54
CA GLY A 68 -3.73 -3.62 8.34
C GLY A 68 -4.42 -3.29 9.64
N PRO A 69 -5.78 -3.33 9.68
CA PRO A 69 -6.68 -3.89 8.67
C PRO A 69 -7.08 -2.93 7.53
N PHE A 70 -7.65 -3.51 6.47
CA PHE A 70 -8.26 -2.76 5.36
C PHE A 70 -9.73 -3.17 5.18
N ASP A 71 -10.52 -2.27 4.58
CA ASP A 71 -11.88 -2.56 4.15
C ASP A 71 -12.09 -2.00 2.73
N LEU A 72 -12.26 -2.87 1.75
CA LEU A 72 -12.44 -2.50 0.36
C LEU A 72 -13.92 -2.63 -0.02
N PHE A 73 -14.67 -1.55 0.12
CA PHE A 73 -16.10 -1.50 -0.25
C PHE A 73 -16.94 -2.57 0.45
N GLY A 74 -16.65 -2.85 1.74
CA GLY A 74 -17.31 -3.88 2.53
C GLY A 74 -16.57 -5.23 2.58
N LEU A 75 -15.53 -5.42 1.78
CA LEU A 75 -14.60 -6.55 1.92
C LEU A 75 -13.61 -6.22 3.03
N PHE A 76 -13.83 -6.77 4.22
CA PHE A 76 -12.90 -6.63 5.33
C PHE A 76 -11.72 -7.59 5.16
N ILE A 77 -10.51 -7.04 5.05
CA ILE A 77 -9.26 -7.79 5.00
C ILE A 77 -8.64 -7.73 6.39
N ASP A 78 -8.88 -8.80 7.17
CA ASP A 78 -8.15 -9.03 8.40
C ASP A 78 -6.71 -9.42 8.08
N THR A 79 -5.78 -8.95 8.88
CA THR A 79 -4.35 -9.06 8.58
C THR A 79 -3.62 -9.74 9.72
N GLU A 80 -2.47 -10.33 9.39
CA GLU A 80 -1.65 -11.07 10.35
C GLU A 80 -1.31 -10.21 11.58
N TRP A 81 -1.06 -8.91 11.36
CA TRP A 81 -0.76 -7.96 12.43
C TRP A 81 -1.81 -6.84 12.48
N ARG A 82 -2.31 -6.59 13.67
CA ARG A 82 -3.15 -5.44 14.00
C ARG A 82 -2.28 -4.18 14.11
N SER A 83 -1.93 -3.63 12.94
CA SER A 83 -1.02 -2.48 12.82
C SER A 83 -1.62 -1.19 13.37
N ASP A 84 -2.96 -1.11 13.44
CA ASP A 84 -3.69 -0.03 14.08
C ASP A 84 -3.30 0.16 15.55
N LEU A 85 -3.09 -0.93 16.30
CA LEU A 85 -2.70 -0.86 17.72
C LEU A 85 -1.35 -0.16 17.88
N LYS A 86 -0.35 -0.56 17.08
CA LYS A 86 0.97 0.09 17.09
C LYS A 86 0.88 1.54 16.64
N TYR A 87 0.15 1.82 15.58
CA TYR A 87 -0.01 3.18 15.06
C TYR A 87 -0.63 4.10 16.10
N ASN A 88 -1.73 3.68 16.73
CA ASN A 88 -2.42 4.46 17.74
C ASN A 88 -1.57 4.72 18.99
N PHE A 89 -0.72 3.77 19.36
CA PHE A 89 0.24 3.96 20.46
C PHE A 89 1.28 5.04 20.11
N LEU A 90 1.77 5.07 18.87
CA LEU A 90 2.79 6.01 18.43
C LEU A 90 2.21 7.38 18.03
N ARG A 91 0.96 7.41 17.55
CA ARG A 91 0.31 8.59 16.97
C ARG A 91 0.39 9.87 17.81
N PRO A 92 0.22 9.82 19.16
CA PRO A 92 0.33 11.02 20.00
C PRO A 92 1.73 11.64 20.06
N HIS A 93 2.76 10.93 19.59
CA HIS A 93 4.16 11.33 19.73
C HIS A 93 4.76 11.98 18.48
N PHE A 94 3.98 12.12 17.40
CA PHE A 94 4.46 12.76 16.19
C PHE A 94 3.37 13.58 15.49
N ASN A 95 3.81 14.55 14.69
CA ASN A 95 2.97 15.30 13.76
C ASN A 95 3.69 15.36 12.42
N LEU A 96 3.05 14.85 11.38
CA LEU A 96 3.64 14.73 10.04
C LEU A 96 3.18 15.86 9.10
N SER A 97 2.38 16.82 9.55
CA SER A 97 1.87 17.91 8.74
C SER A 97 3.00 18.66 8.05
N GLY A 98 2.94 18.73 6.72
CA GLY A 98 3.95 19.37 5.88
C GLY A 98 5.32 18.70 5.86
N LYS A 99 5.49 17.52 6.47
CA LYS A 99 6.77 16.79 6.52
C LYS A 99 6.98 15.90 5.31
N LYS A 100 8.24 15.67 4.97
CA LYS A 100 8.65 14.56 4.09
C LYS A 100 8.88 13.34 4.97
N VAL A 101 8.18 12.25 4.68
CA VAL A 101 8.15 11.04 5.50
C VAL A 101 8.69 9.86 4.70
N ALA A 102 9.58 9.09 5.31
CA ALA A 102 10.05 7.81 4.78
C ALA A 102 9.58 6.67 5.69
N ASP A 103 8.92 5.65 5.12
CA ASP A 103 8.55 4.41 5.80
C ASP A 103 9.46 3.28 5.32
N ILE A 104 10.37 2.83 6.18
CA ILE A 104 11.35 1.80 5.86
C ILE A 104 10.80 0.44 6.29
N GLY A 105 10.69 -0.51 5.33
CA GLY A 105 9.94 -1.74 5.53
C GLY A 105 8.43 -1.47 5.50
N CYS A 106 8.00 -0.67 4.53
CA CYS A 106 6.62 -0.19 4.47
C CYS A 106 5.59 -1.31 4.23
N ASN A 107 6.02 -2.49 3.76
CA ASN A 107 5.15 -3.61 3.47
C ASN A 107 4.04 -3.21 2.46
N ASN A 108 2.76 -3.48 2.75
CA ASN A 108 1.64 -3.10 1.89
C ASN A 108 1.18 -1.62 2.04
N GLY A 109 1.93 -0.81 2.78
CA GLY A 109 1.66 0.62 2.90
C GLY A 109 0.64 1.04 3.94
N TYR A 110 0.18 0.15 4.83
CA TYR A 110 -0.84 0.51 5.82
C TYR A 110 -0.48 1.79 6.59
N TYR A 111 0.74 1.90 7.12
CA TYR A 111 1.16 3.12 7.83
C TYR A 111 1.24 4.34 6.93
N MET A 112 1.68 4.17 5.69
CA MET A 112 1.76 5.26 4.72
C MET A 112 0.39 5.87 4.42
N PHE A 113 -0.65 5.03 4.28
CA PHE A 113 -2.03 5.52 4.16
C PHE A 113 -2.50 6.25 5.42
N ARG A 114 -2.17 5.71 6.62
CA ARG A 114 -2.49 6.38 7.88
C ARG A 114 -1.78 7.73 8.03
N PHE A 115 -0.58 7.90 7.50
CA PHE A 115 0.15 9.17 7.53
C PHE A 115 -0.58 10.29 6.79
N LEU A 116 -1.43 9.95 5.82
CA LEU A 116 -2.21 10.95 5.08
C LEU A 116 -3.19 11.73 5.97
N GLU A 117 -3.55 11.22 7.15
CA GLU A 117 -4.36 11.93 8.15
C GLU A 117 -3.74 13.29 8.54
N ASP A 118 -2.42 13.40 8.49
CA ASP A 118 -1.66 14.61 8.84
C ASP A 118 -1.37 15.54 7.67
N SER A 119 -1.78 15.19 6.46
CA SER A 119 -1.43 15.94 5.24
C SER A 119 0.09 16.20 5.11
N PRO A 120 0.93 15.15 5.06
CA PRO A 120 2.36 15.29 4.87
C PRO A 120 2.68 15.89 3.49
N ALA A 121 3.81 16.58 3.36
CA ALA A 121 4.26 17.13 2.07
C ALA A 121 4.69 16.04 1.08
N LYS A 122 5.16 14.90 1.57
CA LYS A 122 5.56 13.74 0.76
C LYS A 122 5.64 12.49 1.63
N VAL A 123 5.18 11.37 1.09
CA VAL A 123 5.38 10.05 1.70
C VAL A 123 6.09 9.13 0.71
N VAL A 124 7.17 8.48 1.15
CA VAL A 124 7.91 7.49 0.37
C VAL A 124 8.07 6.22 1.20
N GLY A 125 7.63 5.10 0.67
CA GLY A 125 7.84 3.78 1.26
C GLY A 125 8.95 3.00 0.58
N PHE A 126 9.69 2.24 1.37
CA PHE A 126 10.79 1.39 0.91
C PHE A 126 10.54 -0.05 1.36
N ASP A 127 10.34 -0.96 0.41
CA ASP A 127 10.23 -2.39 0.70
C ASP A 127 10.59 -3.20 -0.55
N PRO A 128 11.55 -4.15 -0.48
CA PRO A 128 11.98 -4.93 -1.62
C PRO A 128 11.06 -6.15 -1.87
N SER A 129 9.75 -5.97 -1.85
CA SER A 129 8.77 -7.03 -2.08
C SER A 129 7.78 -6.69 -3.19
N ALA A 130 7.84 -7.43 -4.29
CA ALA A 130 6.89 -7.28 -5.39
C ALA A 130 5.45 -7.68 -4.99
N LEU A 131 5.29 -8.60 -4.03
CA LEU A 131 3.98 -8.96 -3.48
C LEU A 131 3.38 -7.78 -2.71
N PHE A 132 4.13 -7.21 -1.77
CA PHE A 132 3.62 -6.10 -0.96
C PHE A 132 3.40 -4.83 -1.79
N LYS A 133 4.25 -4.60 -2.79
CA LYS A 133 4.00 -3.56 -3.79
C LYS A 133 2.67 -3.78 -4.53
N SER A 134 2.35 -5.02 -4.88
CA SER A 134 1.07 -5.34 -5.54
C SER A 134 -0.13 -5.13 -4.62
N GLN A 135 -0.01 -5.46 -3.33
CA GLN A 135 -1.04 -5.14 -2.33
C GLN A 135 -1.22 -3.63 -2.17
N PHE A 136 -0.12 -2.88 -2.08
CA PHE A 136 -0.15 -1.42 -2.05
C PHE A 136 -0.85 -0.85 -3.29
N ASP A 137 -0.50 -1.34 -4.48
CA ASP A 137 -1.08 -0.86 -5.73
C ASP A 137 -2.59 -1.14 -5.82
N LEU A 138 -3.07 -2.27 -5.27
CA LEU A 138 -4.51 -2.55 -5.16
C LEU A 138 -5.23 -1.48 -4.33
N ILE A 139 -4.71 -1.17 -3.16
CA ILE A 139 -5.31 -0.16 -2.27
C ILE A 139 -5.20 1.22 -2.91
N ASN A 140 -4.00 1.58 -3.41
CA ASN A 140 -3.73 2.91 -3.95
C ASN A 140 -4.45 3.18 -5.28
N HIS A 141 -4.84 2.14 -6.01
CA HIS A 141 -5.69 2.29 -7.21
C HIS A 141 -6.98 3.07 -6.88
N TYR A 142 -7.54 2.84 -5.70
CA TYR A 142 -8.77 3.48 -5.22
C TYR A 142 -8.52 4.68 -4.30
N VAL A 143 -7.46 4.66 -3.49
CA VAL A 143 -7.06 5.82 -2.65
C VAL A 143 -6.59 6.98 -3.52
N LYS A 144 -5.93 6.69 -4.64
CA LYS A 144 -5.40 7.68 -5.60
C LYS A 144 -4.44 8.67 -4.94
N SER A 145 -3.64 8.20 -3.97
CA SER A 145 -2.64 9.04 -3.31
C SER A 145 -1.38 9.22 -4.16
N ASP A 146 -0.60 10.24 -3.84
CA ASP A 146 0.72 10.53 -4.43
C ASP A 146 1.88 9.85 -3.68
N ILE A 147 1.57 8.88 -2.82
CA ILE A 147 2.58 8.07 -2.13
C ILE A 147 3.48 7.38 -3.13
N VAL A 148 4.78 7.55 -2.95
CA VAL A 148 5.79 6.85 -3.74
C VAL A 148 6.17 5.55 -3.05
N TYR A 149 6.08 4.44 -3.76
CA TYR A 149 6.53 3.13 -3.28
C TYR A 149 7.78 2.69 -4.06
N GLU A 150 8.89 2.57 -3.37
CA GLU A 150 10.17 2.14 -3.93
C GLU A 150 10.42 0.65 -3.60
N LEU A 151 10.72 -0.14 -4.63
CA LEU A 151 11.17 -1.53 -4.46
C LEU A 151 12.64 -1.57 -4.03
N LEU A 152 12.98 -0.78 -3.02
CA LEU A 152 14.32 -0.63 -2.49
C LEU A 152 14.36 -1.06 -1.02
N GLY A 153 15.48 -1.63 -0.59
CA GLY A 153 15.72 -1.95 0.81
C GLY A 153 16.46 -0.82 1.52
N VAL A 154 16.68 -1.02 2.83
CA VAL A 154 17.39 -0.07 3.71
C VAL A 154 18.80 0.24 3.22
N GLU A 155 19.45 -0.71 2.56
CA GLU A 155 20.79 -0.60 2.00
C GLU A 155 20.92 0.46 0.90
N HIS A 156 19.81 0.86 0.31
CA HIS A 156 19.75 1.86 -0.76
C HIS A 156 19.59 3.30 -0.26
N LEU A 157 19.14 3.48 1.00
CA LEU A 157 18.82 4.80 1.55
C LEU A 157 19.96 5.82 1.49
N PRO A 158 21.25 5.44 1.70
CA PRO A 158 22.34 6.40 1.62
C PRO A 158 22.52 7.01 0.23
N PHE A 159 21.87 6.47 -0.78
CA PHE A 159 21.98 6.90 -2.19
C PHE A 159 20.69 7.52 -2.73
N TYR A 160 19.62 7.60 -1.89
CA TYR A 160 18.30 8.14 -2.27
C TYR A 160 18.20 9.69 -2.15
#